data_999d6cd9c8afecaf0d74c6e554b6b892
#
_entry.id   999d6cd9c8afecaf0d74c6e554b6b892
#
_cell.length_a   1.000
_cell.length_b   1.000
_cell.length_c   1.000
_cell.angle_alpha   90.00
_cell.angle_beta   90.00
_cell.angle_gamma   90.00
#
_symmetry.space_group_name_H-M   'P 1'
#
loop_
_entity.id
_entity.type
_entity.pdbx_description
1 polymer ?
#
loop_
_entity_poly.entity_id
_entity_poly.type
_entity_poly.pdbx_seq_one_letter_code
_entity_poly.pdbx_strand_id
1 'polypeptide(L)'
;MKSVILCEGYSDFVLLQYYMRTVNAWEYNSDNKNEKIKLDGKNINICHLIKSISKLDIIGCGGCSRIPSRLKYILDYNINASIEEQYNKIVIITDRDEAGTEEDFIGSIYDKINDCGIELDENLINNTWSNVNYNNGFQDKCELQMLILVIPFEDTGAMETFLLNAIAGEDEYDAYIINKSNIFVENIDPERRYLNKRGYITKAKFDVYFSVRTASK
;
A
#
# COMPACT_ATOMS: atom_id res chain seq x y z
N MET A 1 4.39 -2.19 20.19
CA MET A 1 3.65 -2.74 19.03
C MET A 1 4.45 -2.45 17.77
N LYS A 2 4.63 -3.42 16.88
CA LYS A 2 5.32 -3.28 15.60
C LYS A 2 4.36 -3.59 14.45
N SER A 3 4.31 -2.72 13.46
CA SER A 3 3.39 -2.83 12.33
C SER A 3 4.13 -2.66 11.01
N VAL A 4 3.58 -3.19 9.92
CA VAL A 4 4.11 -2.99 8.58
C VAL A 4 3.00 -2.66 7.60
N ILE A 5 3.30 -1.77 6.64
CA ILE A 5 2.48 -1.51 5.46
C ILE A 5 3.27 -1.97 4.24
N LEU A 6 2.71 -2.90 3.47
CA LEU A 6 3.20 -3.32 2.17
C LEU A 6 2.41 -2.58 1.10
N CYS A 7 3.07 -1.80 0.26
CA CYS A 7 2.42 -1.07 -0.85
C CYS A 7 3.08 -1.42 -2.18
N GLU A 8 2.31 -1.23 -3.26
CA GLU A 8 2.72 -1.67 -4.58
C GLU A 8 3.92 -0.89 -5.11
N GLY A 9 3.77 0.43 -5.22
CA GLY A 9 4.67 1.31 -5.96
C GLY A 9 5.50 2.26 -5.11
N TYR A 10 6.38 3.01 -5.80
CA TYR A 10 7.17 4.06 -5.16
C TYR A 10 6.30 5.29 -4.82
N SER A 11 5.31 5.60 -5.65
CA SER A 11 4.35 6.71 -5.40
C SER A 11 3.59 6.47 -4.10
N ASP A 12 3.05 5.25 -3.93
CA ASP A 12 2.30 4.86 -2.73
C ASP A 12 3.18 4.91 -1.50
N PHE A 13 4.42 4.41 -1.64
CA PHE A 13 5.43 4.46 -0.57
C PHE A 13 5.69 5.88 -0.08
N VAL A 14 5.81 6.86 -0.99
CA VAL A 14 6.01 8.28 -0.63
C VAL A 14 4.76 8.90 -0.03
N LEU A 15 3.58 8.65 -0.64
CA LEU A 15 2.29 9.16 -0.16
C LEU A 15 1.96 8.66 1.25
N LEU A 16 2.17 7.37 1.50
CA LEU A 16 1.92 6.77 2.81
C LEU A 16 2.84 7.34 3.89
N GLN A 17 4.13 7.56 3.59
CA GLN A 17 5.03 8.24 4.52
C GLN A 17 4.54 9.64 4.87
N TYR A 18 4.16 10.41 3.85
CA TYR A 18 3.63 11.76 4.05
C TYR A 18 2.37 11.73 4.91
N TYR A 19 1.40 10.87 4.58
CA TYR A 19 0.16 10.72 5.31
C TYR A 19 0.39 10.33 6.77
N MET A 20 1.19 9.31 7.03
CA MET A 20 1.46 8.83 8.39
C MET A 20 2.15 9.90 9.23
N ARG A 21 3.05 10.67 8.64
CA ARG A 21 3.77 11.73 9.34
C ARG A 21 2.89 12.97 9.58
N THR A 22 2.19 13.44 8.56
CA THR A 22 1.48 14.71 8.60
C THR A 22 0.14 14.59 9.31
N VAL A 23 -0.61 13.51 9.05
CA VAL A 23 -1.97 13.33 9.58
C VAL A 23 -1.95 12.54 10.90
N ASN A 24 -1.08 11.55 11.00
CA ASN A 24 -1.05 10.63 12.13
C ASN A 24 0.11 10.87 13.12
N ALA A 25 0.90 11.94 12.92
CA ALA A 25 1.99 12.36 13.79
C ALA A 25 3.03 11.24 14.09
N TRP A 26 3.36 10.44 13.06
CA TRP A 26 4.50 9.55 13.10
C TRP A 26 5.78 10.31 12.76
N GLU A 27 6.89 9.93 13.34
CA GLU A 27 8.20 10.53 13.09
C GLU A 27 9.14 9.52 12.44
N TYR A 28 10.13 10.00 11.67
CA TYR A 28 11.18 9.10 11.19
C TYR A 28 11.99 8.56 12.39
N ASN A 29 12.28 7.27 12.33
CA ASN A 29 13.32 6.74 13.20
C ASN A 29 14.65 7.37 12.81
N SER A 30 15.28 8.10 13.74
CA SER A 30 16.50 8.87 13.48
C SER A 30 17.65 8.00 12.98
N ASP A 31 17.69 6.74 13.40
CA ASP A 31 18.79 5.83 13.11
C ASP A 31 18.67 5.19 11.73
N ASN A 32 17.42 4.99 11.23
CA ASN A 32 17.13 4.34 9.96
C ASN A 32 15.96 5.03 9.26
N LYS A 33 16.20 6.17 8.60
CA LYS A 33 15.11 6.93 7.94
C LYS A 33 14.51 6.21 6.74
N ASN A 34 15.37 5.83 5.80
CA ASN A 34 14.99 5.10 4.60
C ASN A 34 16.13 4.17 4.21
N GLU A 35 15.83 2.90 4.13
CA GLU A 35 16.78 1.88 3.70
C GLU A 35 16.41 1.36 2.31
N LYS A 36 17.45 0.98 1.55
CA LYS A 36 17.32 0.17 0.36
C LYS A 36 17.93 -1.19 0.66
N ILE A 37 17.08 -2.18 0.88
CA ILE A 37 17.54 -3.55 1.04
C ILE A 37 17.39 -4.32 -0.28
N LYS A 38 18.24 -5.32 -0.48
CA LYS A 38 18.09 -6.24 -1.62
C LYS A 38 17.29 -7.46 -1.16
N LEU A 39 16.13 -7.65 -1.79
CA LEU A 39 15.35 -8.88 -1.64
C LEU A 39 15.12 -9.44 -3.04
N ASP A 40 15.36 -10.75 -3.24
CA ASP A 40 15.29 -11.40 -4.57
C ASP A 40 16.10 -10.66 -5.66
N GLY A 41 17.29 -10.16 -5.29
CA GLY A 41 18.18 -9.45 -6.21
C GLY A 41 17.75 -8.03 -6.59
N LYS A 42 16.65 -7.51 -6.02
CA LYS A 42 16.13 -6.17 -6.31
C LYS A 42 16.14 -5.28 -5.07
N ASN A 43 16.42 -4.00 -5.30
CA ASN A 43 16.31 -3.01 -4.25
C ASN A 43 14.84 -2.76 -3.92
N ILE A 44 14.48 -2.79 -2.65
CA ILE A 44 13.20 -2.36 -2.11
C ILE A 44 13.41 -1.16 -1.20
N ASN A 45 12.43 -0.26 -1.17
CA ASN A 45 12.47 0.90 -0.30
C ASN A 45 11.75 0.56 1.00
N ILE A 46 12.40 0.82 2.13
CA ILE A 46 11.80 0.68 3.46
C ILE A 46 11.93 2.01 4.18
N CYS A 47 10.86 2.44 4.82
CA CYS A 47 10.82 3.59 5.71
C CYS A 47 10.45 3.14 7.11
N HIS A 48 11.26 3.54 8.09
CA HIS A 48 11.04 3.23 9.49
C HIS A 48 10.48 4.46 10.21
N LEU A 49 9.28 4.31 10.75
CA LEU A 49 8.58 5.34 11.52
C LEU A 49 8.39 4.90 12.96
N ILE A 50 8.39 5.88 13.86
CA ILE A 50 8.12 5.69 15.28
C ILE A 50 7.04 6.64 15.77
N LYS A 51 6.24 6.18 16.72
CA LYS A 51 5.28 7.00 17.46
C LYS A 51 5.20 6.47 18.88
N SER A 52 5.78 7.21 19.84
CA SER A 52 5.95 6.71 21.21
C SER A 52 6.74 5.39 21.23
N ILE A 53 6.16 4.31 21.75
CA ILE A 53 6.75 2.97 21.78
C ILE A 53 6.39 2.11 20.55
N SER A 54 5.57 2.63 19.66
CA SER A 54 5.12 1.91 18.46
C SER A 54 6.08 2.12 17.29
N LYS A 55 6.30 1.07 16.50
CA LYS A 55 7.13 1.08 15.29
C LYS A 55 6.26 0.75 14.09
N LEU A 56 6.50 1.43 12.98
CA LEU A 56 5.83 1.20 11.70
C LEU A 56 6.87 1.17 10.59
N ASP A 57 6.90 0.07 9.86
CA ASP A 57 7.68 -0.05 8.65
C ASP A 57 6.76 0.12 7.43
N ILE A 58 7.15 0.95 6.46
CA ILE A 58 6.47 1.05 5.17
C ILE A 58 7.41 0.47 4.12
N ILE A 59 6.92 -0.47 3.31
CA ILE A 59 7.70 -1.19 2.32
C ILE A 59 7.08 -1.00 0.93
N GLY A 60 7.83 -0.37 0.02
CA GLY A 60 7.48 -0.31 -1.39
C GLY A 60 7.92 -1.60 -2.11
N CYS A 61 6.97 -2.46 -2.46
CA CYS A 61 7.25 -3.80 -2.98
C CYS A 61 7.79 -3.82 -4.41
N GLY A 62 7.53 -2.77 -5.19
CA GLY A 62 7.98 -2.62 -6.58
C GLY A 62 7.15 -3.41 -7.59
N GLY A 63 5.85 -3.49 -7.35
CA GLY A 63 4.81 -4.08 -8.19
C GLY A 63 3.91 -5.05 -7.43
N CYS A 64 2.62 -5.10 -7.80
CA CYS A 64 1.60 -5.93 -7.21
C CYS A 64 2.04 -7.41 -7.09
N SER A 65 2.58 -7.99 -8.16
CA SER A 65 3.03 -9.39 -8.20
C SER A 65 4.11 -9.76 -7.19
N ARG A 66 4.75 -8.77 -6.53
CA ARG A 66 5.79 -8.99 -5.52
C ARG A 66 5.28 -8.89 -4.09
N ILE A 67 4.11 -8.33 -3.88
CA ILE A 67 3.53 -8.19 -2.54
C ILE A 67 3.42 -9.55 -1.85
N PRO A 68 2.90 -10.64 -2.49
CA PRO A 68 2.81 -11.94 -1.85
C PRO A 68 4.17 -12.49 -1.36
N SER A 69 5.24 -12.31 -2.14
CA SER A 69 6.57 -12.75 -1.71
C SER A 69 7.14 -11.91 -0.56
N ARG A 70 6.79 -10.62 -0.50
CA ARG A 70 7.17 -9.75 0.63
C ARG A 70 6.40 -10.08 1.89
N LEU A 71 5.10 -10.38 1.75
CA LEU A 71 4.30 -10.89 2.85
C LEU A 71 4.91 -12.16 3.42
N LYS A 72 5.25 -13.13 2.56
CA LYS A 72 5.91 -14.36 3.00
C LYS A 72 7.17 -14.07 3.83
N TYR A 73 8.02 -13.16 3.37
CA TYR A 73 9.22 -12.76 4.12
C TYR A 73 8.89 -12.22 5.52
N ILE A 74 7.84 -11.40 5.65
CA ILE A 74 7.39 -10.87 6.95
C ILE A 74 6.83 -11.98 7.84
N LEU A 75 6.06 -12.91 7.28
CA LEU A 75 5.52 -14.05 8.03
C LEU A 75 6.64 -15.02 8.48
N ASP A 76 7.59 -15.33 7.58
CA ASP A 76 8.77 -16.15 7.94
C ASP A 76 9.61 -15.46 9.03
N TYR A 77 9.76 -14.13 8.98
CA TYR A 77 10.39 -13.38 10.05
C TYR A 77 9.64 -13.53 11.37
N ASN A 78 8.31 -13.33 11.39
CA ASN A 78 7.48 -13.46 12.56
C ASN A 78 7.56 -14.87 13.19
N ILE A 79 7.56 -15.91 12.37
CA ILE A 79 7.66 -17.29 12.84
C ILE A 79 8.99 -17.53 13.57
N ASN A 80 10.08 -16.90 13.14
CA ASN A 80 11.42 -17.09 13.71
C ASN A 80 11.82 -16.04 14.76
N ALA A 81 11.00 -15.01 14.98
CA ALA A 81 11.27 -13.93 15.93
C ALA A 81 10.63 -14.19 17.31
N SER A 82 11.20 -13.57 18.34
CA SER A 82 10.54 -13.50 19.66
C SER A 82 9.24 -12.67 19.57
N ILE A 83 8.29 -12.92 20.47
CA ILE A 83 6.97 -12.23 20.47
C ILE A 83 7.13 -10.69 20.47
N GLU A 84 8.14 -10.18 21.16
CA GLU A 84 8.39 -8.73 21.28
C GLU A 84 8.88 -8.11 19.96
N GLU A 85 9.49 -8.88 19.07
CA GLU A 85 10.07 -8.43 17.82
C GLU A 85 9.13 -8.60 16.63
N GLN A 86 8.06 -9.39 16.78
CA GLN A 86 7.11 -9.69 15.72
C GLN A 86 6.29 -8.47 15.28
N TYR A 87 5.88 -8.49 14.03
CA TYR A 87 4.85 -7.59 13.52
C TYR A 87 3.47 -8.06 14.00
N ASN A 88 2.78 -7.19 14.73
CA ASN A 88 1.44 -7.48 15.25
C ASN A 88 0.34 -7.07 14.25
N LYS A 89 0.66 -6.16 13.31
CA LYS A 89 -0.27 -5.69 12.28
C LYS A 89 0.43 -5.62 10.93
N ILE A 90 -0.25 -6.16 9.93
CA ILE A 90 0.16 -6.06 8.52
C ILE A 90 -0.97 -5.39 7.75
N VAL A 91 -0.66 -4.31 7.04
CA VAL A 91 -1.55 -3.68 6.08
C VAL A 91 -0.98 -3.90 4.68
N ILE A 92 -1.79 -4.34 3.75
CA ILE A 92 -1.41 -4.57 2.35
C ILE A 92 -2.26 -3.66 1.48
N ILE A 93 -1.61 -2.86 0.62
CA ILE A 93 -2.29 -1.90 -0.25
C ILE A 93 -1.85 -2.17 -1.69
N THR A 94 -2.82 -2.36 -2.57
CA THR A 94 -2.60 -2.53 -4.01
C THR A 94 -3.70 -1.86 -4.83
N ASP A 95 -3.39 -1.56 -6.09
CA ASP A 95 -4.33 -0.95 -7.01
C ASP A 95 -5.34 -1.98 -7.55
N ARG A 96 -6.59 -1.54 -7.79
CA ARG A 96 -7.62 -2.32 -8.49
C ARG A 96 -7.49 -2.08 -9.99
N ASP A 97 -6.56 -2.74 -10.64
CA ASP A 97 -6.30 -2.54 -12.07
C ASP A 97 -7.45 -3.00 -12.98
N GLU A 98 -8.12 -4.10 -12.63
CA GLU A 98 -9.21 -4.71 -13.38
C GLU A 98 -10.32 -5.23 -12.45
N ALA A 99 -11.46 -5.60 -12.99
CA ALA A 99 -12.61 -6.06 -12.20
C ALA A 99 -12.32 -7.31 -11.35
N GLY A 100 -11.49 -8.23 -11.84
CA GLY A 100 -11.10 -9.47 -11.13
C GLY A 100 -9.91 -9.30 -10.18
N THR A 101 -9.26 -8.14 -10.15
CA THR A 101 -8.01 -7.92 -9.38
C THR A 101 -8.16 -8.28 -7.91
N GLU A 102 -9.29 -7.94 -7.29
CA GLU A 102 -9.50 -8.19 -5.87
C GLU A 102 -9.47 -9.68 -5.52
N GLU A 103 -10.25 -10.49 -6.24
CA GLU A 103 -10.37 -11.93 -6.00
C GLU A 103 -9.03 -12.64 -6.24
N ASP A 104 -8.37 -12.35 -7.37
CA ASP A 104 -7.08 -12.93 -7.74
C ASP A 104 -5.99 -12.54 -6.73
N PHE A 105 -5.98 -11.28 -6.32
CA PHE A 105 -4.98 -10.78 -5.38
C PHE A 105 -5.17 -11.37 -3.98
N ILE A 106 -6.39 -11.37 -3.45
CA ILE A 106 -6.70 -11.98 -2.15
C ILE A 106 -6.37 -13.46 -2.16
N GLY A 107 -6.69 -14.18 -3.25
CA GLY A 107 -6.30 -15.58 -3.43
C GLY A 107 -4.79 -15.77 -3.35
N SER A 108 -4.01 -14.91 -4.00
CA SER A 108 -2.55 -14.97 -3.97
C SER A 108 -1.95 -14.70 -2.56
N ILE A 109 -2.59 -13.85 -1.77
CA ILE A 109 -2.21 -13.59 -0.37
C ILE A 109 -2.52 -14.82 0.49
N TYR A 110 -3.72 -15.39 0.32
CA TYR A 110 -4.15 -16.60 1.02
C TYR A 110 -3.16 -17.76 0.80
N ASP A 111 -2.78 -17.99 -0.46
CA ASP A 111 -1.81 -19.03 -0.81
C ASP A 111 -0.47 -18.83 -0.09
N LYS A 112 0.00 -17.58 0.05
CA LYS A 112 1.26 -17.29 0.73
C LYS A 112 1.20 -17.46 2.24
N ILE A 113 0.07 -17.21 2.85
CA ILE A 113 -0.16 -17.50 4.28
C ILE A 113 -0.12 -19.01 4.52
N ASN A 114 -0.79 -19.78 3.67
CA ASN A 114 -0.76 -21.25 3.72
C ASN A 114 0.64 -21.82 3.47
N ASP A 115 1.41 -21.25 2.53
CA ASP A 115 2.82 -21.62 2.27
C ASP A 115 3.72 -21.47 3.51
N CYS A 116 3.31 -20.62 4.48
CA CYS A 116 3.99 -20.47 5.77
C CYS A 116 3.48 -21.45 6.84
N GLY A 117 2.57 -22.34 6.52
CA GLY A 117 1.95 -23.26 7.48
C GLY A 117 0.97 -22.59 8.47
N ILE A 118 0.46 -21.42 8.08
CA ILE A 118 -0.53 -20.68 8.87
C ILE A 118 -1.91 -20.96 8.28
N GLU A 119 -2.81 -21.48 9.10
CA GLU A 119 -4.20 -21.72 8.73
C GLU A 119 -5.04 -20.49 9.12
N LEU A 120 -5.91 -20.02 8.22
CA LEU A 120 -6.83 -18.93 8.48
C LEU A 120 -8.18 -19.49 8.92
N ASP A 121 -8.68 -19.00 10.04
CA ASP A 121 -10.02 -19.37 10.54
C ASP A 121 -11.15 -18.76 9.74
N GLU A 122 -10.90 -17.62 9.06
CA GLU A 122 -11.88 -16.86 8.30
C GLU A 122 -11.30 -16.44 6.94
N ASN A 123 -12.20 -16.18 5.99
CA ASN A 123 -11.82 -15.65 4.68
C ASN A 123 -11.27 -14.23 4.81
N LEU A 124 -10.22 -13.93 4.06
CA LEU A 124 -9.73 -12.56 3.90
C LEU A 124 -10.73 -11.74 3.07
N ILE A 125 -11.11 -10.59 3.57
CA ILE A 125 -12.08 -9.68 2.92
C ILE A 125 -11.42 -8.31 2.76
N ASN A 126 -11.57 -7.72 1.56
CA ASN A 126 -11.10 -6.36 1.30
C ASN A 126 -11.68 -5.36 2.30
N ASN A 127 -10.86 -4.44 2.76
CA ASN A 127 -11.22 -3.39 3.72
C ASN A 127 -11.76 -3.90 5.08
N THR A 128 -11.37 -5.12 5.45
CA THR A 128 -11.79 -5.72 6.72
C THR A 128 -10.57 -6.30 7.45
N TRP A 129 -10.44 -5.99 8.74
CA TRP A 129 -9.42 -6.59 9.57
C TRP A 129 -9.72 -8.06 9.83
N SER A 130 -8.73 -8.92 9.58
CA SER A 130 -8.76 -10.35 9.88
C SER A 130 -7.72 -10.67 10.94
N ASN A 131 -8.07 -11.56 11.88
CA ASN A 131 -7.13 -12.10 12.85
C ASN A 131 -6.49 -13.36 12.28
N VAL A 132 -5.18 -13.49 12.44
CA VAL A 132 -4.37 -14.62 11.99
C VAL A 132 -3.67 -15.22 13.19
N ASN A 133 -4.02 -16.45 13.52
CA ASN A 133 -3.45 -17.20 14.65
C ASN A 133 -2.41 -18.19 14.15
N TYR A 134 -1.24 -18.24 14.79
CA TYR A 134 -0.18 -19.17 14.42
C TYR A 134 0.70 -19.50 15.63
N ASN A 135 1.52 -20.55 15.52
CA ASN A 135 2.58 -20.79 16.46
C ASN A 135 3.92 -20.38 15.84
N ASN A 136 4.76 -19.69 16.64
CA ASN A 136 6.12 -19.39 16.19
C ASN A 136 7.05 -20.62 16.31
N GLY A 137 8.30 -20.47 15.88
CA GLY A 137 9.30 -21.56 15.98
C GLY A 137 9.64 -21.98 17.41
N PHE A 138 9.25 -21.18 18.40
CA PHE A 138 9.41 -21.47 19.83
C PHE A 138 8.15 -22.12 20.43
N GLN A 139 7.14 -22.44 19.63
CA GLN A 139 5.84 -22.99 20.02
C GLN A 139 4.97 -22.02 20.83
N ASP A 140 5.26 -20.72 20.80
CA ASP A 140 4.41 -19.72 21.41
C ASP A 140 3.19 -19.45 20.51
N LYS A 141 2.02 -19.29 21.14
CA LYS A 141 0.81 -18.85 20.44
C LYS A 141 0.92 -17.36 20.13
N CYS A 142 0.84 -17.05 18.86
CA CYS A 142 0.95 -15.70 18.33
C CYS A 142 -0.32 -15.30 17.59
N GLU A 143 -0.64 -14.02 17.65
CA GLU A 143 -1.75 -13.40 16.94
C GLU A 143 -1.24 -12.20 16.14
N LEU A 144 -1.69 -12.08 14.92
CA LEU A 144 -1.41 -10.96 14.03
C LEU A 144 -2.71 -10.48 13.42
N GLN A 145 -2.88 -9.17 13.24
CA GLN A 145 -3.99 -8.56 12.52
C GLN A 145 -3.55 -8.19 11.10
N MET A 146 -4.36 -8.57 10.12
CA MET A 146 -4.10 -8.27 8.70
C MET A 146 -5.25 -7.46 8.10
N LEU A 147 -4.91 -6.43 7.32
CA LEU A 147 -5.84 -5.64 6.53
C LEU A 147 -5.38 -5.61 5.09
N ILE A 148 -6.25 -6.01 4.17
CA ILE A 148 -6.00 -5.90 2.73
C ILE A 148 -6.86 -4.74 2.19
N LEU A 149 -6.23 -3.86 1.42
CA LEU A 149 -6.86 -2.74 0.74
C LEU A 149 -6.56 -2.82 -0.76
N VAL A 150 -7.51 -3.33 -1.52
CA VAL A 150 -7.53 -3.27 -2.98
C VAL A 150 -8.34 -2.04 -3.36
N ILE A 151 -7.68 -1.01 -3.87
CA ILE A 151 -8.26 0.32 -4.06
C ILE A 151 -8.27 0.77 -5.54
N PRO A 152 -9.26 1.58 -5.96
CA PRO A 152 -10.49 1.98 -5.25
C PRO A 152 -11.40 0.79 -4.88
N PHE A 153 -12.31 0.96 -3.92
CA PHE A 153 -13.12 -0.15 -3.41
C PHE A 153 -14.20 -0.61 -4.39
N GLU A 154 -14.75 0.27 -5.19
CA GLU A 154 -15.89 -0.02 -6.09
C GLU A 154 -15.48 -0.01 -7.56
N ASP A 155 -14.65 0.95 -7.97
CA ASP A 155 -14.22 1.15 -9.36
C ASP A 155 -12.81 0.61 -9.61
N THR A 156 -12.45 0.45 -10.88
CA THR A 156 -11.06 0.18 -11.26
C THR A 156 -10.26 1.47 -11.24
N GLY A 157 -9.03 1.42 -10.73
CA GLY A 157 -8.18 2.60 -10.60
C GLY A 157 -6.90 2.29 -9.84
N ALA A 158 -6.27 3.37 -9.40
CA ALA A 158 -5.05 3.35 -8.59
C ALA A 158 -5.24 4.26 -7.37
N MET A 159 -4.24 4.33 -6.48
CA MET A 159 -4.24 5.22 -5.33
C MET A 159 -4.53 6.67 -5.73
N GLU A 160 -3.96 7.15 -6.83
CA GLU A 160 -4.20 8.48 -7.37
C GLU A 160 -5.68 8.71 -7.72
N THR A 161 -6.35 7.71 -8.31
CA THR A 161 -7.79 7.77 -8.62
C THR A 161 -8.61 7.84 -7.33
N PHE A 162 -8.29 6.99 -6.36
CA PHE A 162 -8.95 6.97 -5.05
C PHE A 162 -8.85 8.33 -4.35
N LEU A 163 -7.65 8.93 -4.32
CA LEU A 163 -7.43 10.23 -3.70
C LEU A 163 -8.16 11.36 -4.42
N LEU A 164 -8.15 11.40 -5.77
CA LEU A 164 -8.88 12.41 -6.53
C LEU A 164 -10.39 12.30 -6.29
N ASN A 165 -10.94 11.08 -6.23
CA ASN A 165 -12.35 10.86 -5.96
C ASN A 165 -12.73 11.33 -4.54
N ALA A 166 -11.89 11.04 -3.53
CA ALA A 166 -12.10 11.51 -2.17
C ALA A 166 -12.11 13.05 -2.09
N ILE A 167 -11.15 13.72 -2.74
CA ILE A 167 -11.07 15.18 -2.78
C ILE A 167 -12.29 15.79 -3.49
N ALA A 168 -12.70 15.20 -4.63
CA ALA A 168 -13.86 15.66 -5.38
C ALA A 168 -15.18 15.50 -4.59
N GLY A 169 -15.25 14.53 -3.68
CA GLY A 169 -16.41 14.34 -2.80
C GLY A 169 -16.52 15.36 -1.66
N GLU A 170 -15.42 16.03 -1.30
CA GLU A 170 -15.38 16.99 -0.19
C GLU A 170 -15.60 18.44 -0.64
N ASP A 171 -15.21 18.82 -1.86
CA ASP A 171 -15.24 20.20 -2.34
C ASP A 171 -15.64 20.30 -3.82
N GLU A 172 -16.72 21.05 -4.12
CA GLU A 172 -17.27 21.20 -5.47
C GLU A 172 -16.29 21.91 -6.43
N TYR A 173 -15.48 22.85 -5.93
CA TYR A 173 -14.51 23.55 -6.76
C TYR A 173 -13.33 22.64 -7.10
N ASP A 174 -12.84 21.86 -6.15
CA ASP A 174 -11.84 20.82 -6.40
C ASP A 174 -12.38 19.77 -7.39
N ALA A 175 -13.64 19.33 -7.26
CA ALA A 175 -14.30 18.45 -8.20
C ALA A 175 -14.31 19.02 -9.63
N TYR A 176 -14.62 20.31 -9.77
CA TYR A 176 -14.57 21.00 -11.08
C TYR A 176 -13.15 21.00 -11.66
N ILE A 177 -12.12 21.33 -10.88
CA ILE A 177 -10.73 21.35 -11.34
C ILE A 177 -10.26 19.94 -11.72
N ILE A 178 -10.59 18.92 -10.92
CA ILE A 178 -10.27 17.51 -11.21
C ILE A 178 -10.89 17.09 -12.55
N ASN A 179 -12.16 17.42 -12.78
CA ASN A 179 -12.83 17.11 -14.04
C ASN A 179 -12.14 17.79 -15.24
N LYS A 180 -11.78 19.07 -15.12
CA LYS A 180 -11.03 19.78 -16.17
C LYS A 180 -9.65 19.20 -16.42
N SER A 181 -8.95 18.81 -15.36
CA SER A 181 -7.65 18.13 -15.44
C SER A 181 -7.76 16.78 -16.16
N ASN A 182 -8.79 16.01 -15.86
CA ASN A 182 -9.06 14.74 -16.51
C ASN A 182 -9.31 14.90 -18.02
N ILE A 183 -10.18 15.83 -18.39
CA ILE A 183 -10.47 16.17 -19.80
C ILE A 183 -9.20 16.64 -20.52
N PHE A 184 -8.39 17.47 -19.89
CA PHE A 184 -7.12 17.94 -20.47
C PHE A 184 -6.18 16.77 -20.76
N VAL A 185 -5.93 15.89 -19.77
CA VAL A 185 -5.03 14.75 -19.92
C VAL A 185 -5.51 13.76 -20.99
N GLU A 186 -6.82 13.55 -21.09
CA GLU A 186 -7.41 12.66 -22.10
C GLU A 186 -7.21 13.16 -23.54
N ASN A 187 -7.07 14.46 -23.74
CA ASN A 187 -7.01 15.09 -25.06
C ASN A 187 -5.63 15.62 -25.46
N ILE A 188 -4.68 15.78 -24.51
CA ILE A 188 -3.39 16.42 -24.79
C ILE A 188 -2.43 15.56 -25.61
N ASP A 189 -2.56 14.24 -25.56
CA ASP A 189 -1.71 13.27 -26.25
C ASP A 189 -2.56 12.33 -27.14
N PRO A 190 -3.15 12.83 -28.25
CA PRO A 190 -4.08 12.06 -29.08
C PRO A 190 -3.40 10.85 -29.76
N GLU A 191 -2.11 10.92 -30.01
CA GLU A 191 -1.32 9.83 -30.59
C GLU A 191 -0.84 8.82 -29.52
N ARG A 192 -1.13 9.08 -28.24
CA ARG A 192 -0.68 8.28 -27.10
C ARG A 192 0.83 7.99 -27.10
N ARG A 193 1.61 8.95 -27.50
CA ARG A 193 3.07 8.83 -27.56
C ARG A 193 3.68 8.72 -26.16
N TYR A 194 3.16 9.48 -25.20
CA TYR A 194 3.64 9.53 -23.82
C TYR A 194 2.66 8.87 -22.85
N LEU A 195 1.36 9.05 -23.04
CA LEU A 195 0.28 8.50 -22.21
C LEU A 195 -0.25 7.18 -22.76
N ASN A 196 0.68 6.25 -23.09
CA ASN A 196 0.38 4.98 -23.75
C ASN A 196 0.01 3.84 -22.78
N LYS A 197 0.05 4.10 -21.46
CA LYS A 197 -0.35 3.15 -20.42
C LYS A 197 -1.34 3.79 -19.48
N ARG A 198 -2.29 2.99 -18.97
CA ARG A 198 -3.30 3.44 -18.00
C ARG A 198 -2.66 4.14 -16.80
N GLY A 199 -1.65 3.53 -16.18
CA GLY A 199 -0.95 4.11 -15.04
C GLY A 199 -0.30 5.47 -15.34
N TYR A 200 0.13 5.74 -16.58
CA TYR A 200 0.68 7.04 -16.95
C TYR A 200 -0.43 8.09 -17.06
N ILE A 201 -1.60 7.70 -17.59
CA ILE A 201 -2.79 8.57 -17.66
C ILE A 201 -3.26 8.94 -16.26
N THR A 202 -3.38 7.97 -15.37
CA THR A 202 -3.82 8.17 -13.98
C THR A 202 -2.89 9.11 -13.22
N LYS A 203 -1.58 8.91 -13.33
CA LYS A 203 -0.58 9.81 -12.72
C LYS A 203 -0.62 11.20 -13.29
N ALA A 204 -0.72 11.33 -14.62
CA ALA A 204 -0.84 12.64 -15.26
C ALA A 204 -2.09 13.41 -14.81
N LYS A 205 -3.24 12.75 -14.63
CA LYS A 205 -4.47 13.37 -14.10
C LYS A 205 -4.24 13.92 -12.69
N PHE A 206 -3.60 13.14 -11.84
CA PHE A 206 -3.23 13.52 -10.47
C PHE A 206 -2.25 14.70 -10.47
N ASP A 207 -1.18 14.62 -11.24
CA ASP A 207 -0.14 15.64 -11.30
C ASP A 207 -0.69 16.99 -11.83
N VAL A 208 -1.53 16.98 -12.87
CA VAL A 208 -2.15 18.19 -13.43
C VAL A 208 -3.04 18.87 -12.39
N TYR A 209 -3.90 18.12 -11.69
CA TYR A 209 -4.73 18.67 -10.61
C TYR A 209 -3.86 19.34 -9.53
N PHE A 210 -2.86 18.62 -8.99
CA PHE A 210 -2.01 19.16 -7.94
C PHE A 210 -1.13 20.32 -8.41
N SER A 211 -0.71 20.35 -9.67
CA SER A 211 0.01 21.49 -10.23
C SER A 211 -0.82 22.77 -10.20
N VAL A 212 -2.14 22.66 -10.40
CA VAL A 212 -3.05 23.82 -10.28
C VAL A 212 -3.28 24.19 -8.82
N ARG A 213 -3.62 23.21 -7.98
CA ARG A 213 -3.97 23.43 -6.57
C ARG A 213 -2.83 23.99 -5.72
N THR A 214 -1.61 23.62 -6.04
CA THR A 214 -0.42 23.98 -5.24
C THR A 214 0.45 25.07 -5.89
N ALA A 215 0.02 25.63 -7.02
CA ALA A 215 0.80 26.64 -7.79
C ALA A 215 1.19 27.89 -6.97
N SER A 216 0.45 28.19 -5.88
CA SER A 216 0.71 29.34 -5.01
C SER A 216 1.43 28.99 -3.71
N LYS A 217 1.81 27.73 -3.53
CA LYS A 217 2.56 27.21 -2.36
C LYS A 217 3.99 26.89 -2.76
#